data_38e3bbec27752829d339dc23ba87fa02
#
_entry.id   38e3bbec27752829d339dc23ba87fa02
#
_cell.length_a   1.000
_cell.length_b   1.000
_cell.length_c   1.000
_cell.angle_alpha   90.00
_cell.angle_beta   90.00
_cell.angle_gamma   90.00
#
_symmetry.space_group_name_H-M   'P 1'
#
loop_
_entity.id
_entity.type
_entity.pdbx_description
1 polymer ?
#
loop_
_entity_poly.entity_id
_entity_poly.type
_entity_poly.pdbx_seq_one_letter_code
_entity_poly.pdbx_strand_id
1 'polypeptide(L)'
;GKKVIECQVSDGISKAEQLVERAISGDVPVYHAAAGSQSSSSNAKAGGGAGHKIYMQLMNGVSHMLPLVVGGGILIALAFLIDGLSVDLSSLPADQRANFGTITPVAAVLKHIGDTAFGFMLPVLAGFIAMAIGDRPALAVGLVGGMIAANGKSGFLGALLAGFLAGYLILALRKVCDKLPEALEKIAPVLIYPVVGVLLMGLCMTFIVEPIMGGINTGLNNALTGMGNSSKVILGLVLGGMMAIDMGGPFNKAAYVFGTAAIAAGNYDIMAAVMVGGMTPPCAIALASLLFRDKFTKEEREAGPTNFIMGLAFITEGAIPFAASDPIHVLPSCIVGSAVAGAISMFFNCTLMAPHGGIFVFPVVGNALMYLVALVAGTLISAVLLGVLKKKVA
;
A
#
# COMPACT_ATOMS: atom_id res chain seq x y z
N GLY A 1 21.06 1.21 -33.42
CA GLY A 1 21.57 0.41 -32.37
C GLY A 1 22.44 1.16 -31.37
N LYS A 2 21.97 1.27 -30.11
CA LYS A 2 22.81 1.69 -28.98
C LYS A 2 23.33 0.44 -28.28
N LYS A 3 24.52 0.49 -27.71
CA LYS A 3 25.05 -0.56 -26.84
C LYS A 3 24.31 -0.52 -25.50
N VAL A 4 23.74 -1.64 -25.04
CA VAL A 4 22.93 -1.72 -23.81
C VAL A 4 23.33 -2.97 -23.01
N ILE A 5 23.55 -2.80 -21.71
CA ILE A 5 23.70 -3.91 -20.75
C ILE A 5 22.35 -4.12 -20.08
N GLU A 6 21.74 -5.28 -20.30
CA GLU A 6 20.58 -5.73 -19.54
C GLU A 6 21.05 -6.61 -18.40
N CYS A 7 20.69 -6.26 -17.16
CA CYS A 7 21.04 -7.03 -15.97
C CYS A 7 19.87 -7.03 -14.97
N GLN A 8 19.89 -7.98 -14.04
CA GLN A 8 18.96 -7.98 -12.91
C GLN A 8 19.34 -6.86 -11.93
N VAL A 9 18.34 -6.34 -11.18
CA VAL A 9 18.58 -5.30 -10.16
C VAL A 9 19.58 -5.77 -9.12
N SER A 10 19.54 -7.04 -8.74
CA SER A 10 20.51 -7.68 -7.84
C SER A 10 21.94 -7.63 -8.38
N ASP A 11 22.14 -7.80 -9.69
CA ASP A 11 23.46 -7.72 -10.32
C ASP A 11 23.95 -6.26 -10.38
N GLY A 12 23.03 -5.30 -10.55
CA GLY A 12 23.34 -3.87 -10.50
C GLY A 12 23.86 -3.43 -9.13
N ILE A 13 23.40 -4.08 -8.06
CA ILE A 13 23.84 -3.80 -6.68
C ILE A 13 25.13 -4.58 -6.33
N SER A 14 25.17 -5.88 -6.65
CA SER A 14 26.26 -6.78 -6.21
C SER A 14 27.48 -6.81 -7.13
N LYS A 15 27.32 -6.40 -8.40
CA LYS A 15 28.34 -6.47 -9.45
C LYS A 15 28.53 -5.15 -10.19
N ALA A 16 28.26 -4.02 -9.54
CA ALA A 16 28.29 -2.69 -10.12
C ALA A 16 29.63 -2.39 -10.82
N GLU A 17 30.76 -2.69 -10.19
CA GLU A 17 32.10 -2.47 -10.76
C GLU A 17 32.30 -3.26 -12.05
N GLN A 18 31.92 -4.54 -12.07
CA GLN A 18 32.05 -5.39 -13.27
C GLN A 18 31.16 -4.91 -14.41
N LEU A 19 29.98 -4.38 -14.12
CA LEU A 19 29.06 -3.81 -15.12
C LEU A 19 29.62 -2.52 -15.70
N VAL A 20 30.25 -1.69 -14.87
CA VAL A 20 30.93 -0.47 -15.29
C VAL A 20 32.18 -0.80 -16.16
N GLU A 21 33.00 -1.76 -15.75
CA GLU A 21 34.14 -2.23 -16.58
C GLU A 21 33.68 -2.77 -17.95
N ARG A 22 32.64 -3.58 -18.00
CA ARG A 22 32.04 -4.04 -19.27
C ARG A 22 31.52 -2.90 -20.14
N ALA A 23 30.93 -1.87 -19.52
CA ALA A 23 30.47 -0.69 -20.24
C ALA A 23 31.64 0.11 -20.85
N ILE A 24 32.76 0.26 -20.08
CA ILE A 24 33.95 1.00 -20.50
C ILE A 24 34.75 0.21 -21.55
N SER A 25 34.90 -1.11 -21.38
CA SER A 25 35.63 -1.97 -22.34
C SER A 25 34.92 -2.09 -23.72
N GLY A 26 33.65 -1.67 -23.77
CA GLY A 26 32.88 -1.71 -25.01
C GLY A 26 32.42 -3.11 -25.42
N ASP A 27 32.63 -4.14 -24.59
CA ASP A 27 32.13 -5.51 -24.78
C ASP A 27 30.67 -5.61 -24.36
N VAL A 28 29.83 -4.86 -25.07
CA VAL A 28 28.39 -4.75 -24.81
C VAL A 28 27.63 -4.97 -26.11
N PRO A 29 26.62 -5.85 -26.14
CA PRO A 29 25.84 -6.12 -27.35
C PRO A 29 25.09 -4.88 -27.80
N VAL A 30 24.98 -4.73 -29.11
CA VAL A 30 24.16 -3.67 -29.71
C VAL A 30 22.71 -4.07 -29.62
N TYR A 31 21.89 -3.20 -29.00
CA TYR A 31 20.45 -3.40 -28.88
C TYR A 31 19.77 -3.21 -30.24
N HIS A 32 19.14 -4.27 -30.74
CA HIS A 32 18.27 -4.24 -31.92
C HIS A 32 16.81 -4.29 -31.40
N ALA A 33 16.11 -3.16 -31.47
CA ALA A 33 14.67 -3.16 -31.22
C ALA A 33 13.98 -4.02 -32.29
N ALA A 34 13.29 -5.07 -31.89
CA ALA A 34 12.39 -5.78 -32.80
C ALA A 34 11.29 -4.79 -33.22
N ALA A 35 11.10 -4.69 -34.57
CA ALA A 35 10.08 -3.81 -35.13
C ALA A 35 8.70 -4.20 -34.56
N GLY A 36 8.11 -3.36 -33.70
CA GLY A 36 6.80 -3.58 -33.11
C GLY A 36 6.69 -3.47 -31.57
N SER A 37 7.78 -3.34 -30.82
CA SER A 37 7.71 -3.15 -29.39
C SER A 37 7.69 -1.68 -29.00
N GLN A 38 6.49 -1.12 -28.85
CA GLN A 38 6.26 0.05 -28.03
C GLN A 38 6.63 -0.32 -26.57
N SER A 39 7.33 0.62 -25.94
CA SER A 39 7.81 0.60 -24.56
C SER A 39 6.98 -0.25 -23.62
N SER A 40 7.35 -1.49 -23.43
CA SER A 40 6.95 -2.31 -22.31
C SER A 40 8.04 -2.21 -21.25
N SER A 41 7.70 -1.57 -20.14
CA SER A 41 8.39 -1.74 -18.87
C SER A 41 8.74 -3.21 -18.65
N SER A 42 10.04 -3.48 -18.50
CA SER A 42 10.68 -4.70 -17.97
C SER A 42 9.77 -5.95 -17.85
N ASN A 43 9.58 -6.66 -18.96
CA ASN A 43 9.20 -8.07 -18.91
C ASN A 43 10.47 -8.89 -18.63
N ALA A 44 10.84 -9.01 -17.37
CA ALA A 44 11.57 -10.18 -16.95
C ALA A 44 10.71 -11.39 -17.32
N LYS A 45 11.24 -12.32 -18.11
CA LYS A 45 10.67 -13.65 -18.32
C LYS A 45 10.69 -14.39 -16.99
N ALA A 46 9.78 -14.04 -16.10
CA ALA A 46 9.44 -14.85 -14.97
C ALA A 46 8.42 -15.85 -15.47
N GLY A 47 8.74 -17.12 -15.46
CA GLY A 47 7.80 -18.23 -15.60
C GLY A 47 6.85 -18.27 -14.41
N GLY A 48 6.05 -17.22 -14.24
CA GLY A 48 5.03 -17.11 -13.19
C GLY A 48 3.71 -17.61 -13.74
N GLY A 49 3.09 -18.56 -13.04
CA GLY A 49 1.74 -19.05 -13.35
C GLY A 49 0.69 -17.93 -13.30
N ALA A 50 -0.58 -18.27 -13.60
CA ALA A 50 -1.70 -17.32 -13.62
C ALA A 50 -1.80 -16.45 -12.34
N GLY A 51 -1.49 -17.01 -11.19
CA GLY A 51 -1.48 -16.28 -9.91
C GLY A 51 -0.48 -15.13 -9.86
N HIS A 52 0.72 -15.32 -10.40
CA HIS A 52 1.73 -14.26 -10.49
C HIS A 52 1.27 -13.10 -11.39
N LYS A 53 0.62 -13.43 -12.52
CA LYS A 53 0.06 -12.42 -13.43
C LYS A 53 -1.02 -11.59 -12.74
N ILE A 54 -1.95 -12.22 -12.03
CA ILE A 54 -3.00 -11.54 -11.26
C ILE A 54 -2.37 -10.64 -10.19
N TYR A 55 -1.36 -11.14 -9.48
CA TYR A 55 -0.62 -10.36 -8.49
C TYR A 55 0.03 -9.11 -9.10
N MET A 56 0.71 -9.22 -10.24
CA MET A 56 1.34 -8.07 -10.90
C MET A 56 0.31 -7.03 -11.38
N GLN A 57 -0.83 -7.46 -11.88
CA GLN A 57 -1.94 -6.60 -12.28
C GLN A 57 -2.52 -5.84 -11.07
N LEU A 58 -2.72 -6.54 -9.96
CA LEU A 58 -3.17 -5.95 -8.69
C LEU A 58 -2.15 -4.93 -8.18
N MET A 59 -0.87 -5.28 -8.16
CA MET A 59 0.20 -4.39 -7.67
C MET A 59 0.36 -3.14 -8.53
N ASN A 60 0.08 -3.21 -9.83
CA ASN A 60 0.04 -2.03 -10.68
C ASN A 60 -1.02 -1.03 -10.20
N GLY A 61 -2.24 -1.50 -9.93
CA GLY A 61 -3.31 -0.66 -9.37
C GLY A 61 -2.94 -0.07 -8.00
N VAL A 62 -2.45 -0.91 -7.09
CA VAL A 62 -2.03 -0.49 -5.74
C VAL A 62 -0.93 0.57 -5.80
N SER A 63 0.09 0.39 -6.63
CA SER A 63 1.20 1.33 -6.72
C SER A 63 0.79 2.73 -7.20
N HIS A 64 -0.19 2.81 -8.12
CA HIS A 64 -0.72 4.09 -8.59
C HIS A 64 -1.70 4.74 -7.60
N MET A 65 -2.40 3.94 -6.80
CA MET A 65 -3.29 4.42 -5.74
C MET A 65 -2.52 5.00 -4.54
N LEU A 66 -1.38 4.41 -4.17
CA LEU A 66 -0.64 4.74 -2.95
C LEU A 66 -0.32 6.24 -2.79
N PRO A 67 0.15 6.99 -3.79
CA PRO A 67 0.44 8.42 -3.64
C PRO A 67 -0.79 9.25 -3.22
N LEU A 68 -1.98 8.88 -3.71
CA LEU A 68 -3.24 9.54 -3.36
C LEU A 68 -3.63 9.24 -1.91
N VAL A 69 -3.45 7.99 -1.49
CA VAL A 69 -3.72 7.54 -0.11
C VAL A 69 -2.78 8.24 0.87
N VAL A 70 -1.49 8.28 0.55
CA VAL A 70 -0.46 8.93 1.39
C VAL A 70 -0.70 10.44 1.47
N GLY A 71 -0.79 11.10 0.32
CA GLY A 71 -0.96 12.56 0.26
C GLY A 71 -2.29 13.01 0.88
N GLY A 72 -3.39 12.37 0.48
CA GLY A 72 -4.72 12.66 1.03
C GLY A 72 -4.81 12.37 2.52
N GLY A 73 -4.28 11.22 2.96
CA GLY A 73 -4.27 10.83 4.37
C GLY A 73 -3.48 11.78 5.27
N ILE A 74 -2.31 12.26 4.83
CA ILE A 74 -1.52 13.25 5.59
C ILE A 74 -2.27 14.58 5.69
N LEU A 75 -2.91 15.05 4.62
CA LEU A 75 -3.68 16.29 4.63
C LEU A 75 -4.89 16.21 5.58
N ILE A 76 -5.60 15.09 5.58
CA ILE A 76 -6.67 14.81 6.54
C ILE A 76 -6.15 14.81 7.97
N ALA A 77 -5.01 14.16 8.21
CA ALA A 77 -4.39 14.13 9.54
C ALA A 77 -3.96 15.52 10.02
N LEU A 78 -3.39 16.34 9.14
CA LEU A 78 -3.04 17.73 9.44
C LEU A 78 -4.28 18.58 9.75
N ALA A 79 -5.39 18.37 9.06
CA ALA A 79 -6.66 19.04 9.36
C ALA A 79 -7.13 18.72 10.79
N PHE A 80 -7.11 17.45 11.19
CA PHE A 80 -7.43 17.03 12.55
C PHE A 80 -6.45 17.61 13.58
N LEU A 81 -5.15 17.64 13.27
CA LEU A 81 -4.14 18.22 14.14
C LEU A 81 -4.39 19.72 14.37
N ILE A 82 -4.68 20.47 13.32
CA ILE A 82 -4.94 21.92 13.42
C ILE A 82 -6.18 22.18 14.26
N ASP A 83 -7.26 21.48 14.05
CA ASP A 83 -8.46 21.61 14.88
C ASP A 83 -8.20 21.21 16.34
N GLY A 84 -7.46 20.11 16.56
CA GLY A 84 -7.10 19.64 17.90
C GLY A 84 -6.22 20.61 18.69
N LEU A 85 -5.38 21.40 18.03
CA LEU A 85 -4.56 22.44 18.66
C LEU A 85 -5.29 23.77 18.80
N SER A 86 -6.30 24.04 17.97
CA SER A 86 -6.98 25.33 17.89
C SER A 86 -8.26 25.37 18.71
N VAL A 87 -8.87 24.21 19.01
CA VAL A 87 -10.19 24.13 19.64
C VAL A 87 -10.16 23.12 20.78
N ASP A 88 -10.66 23.51 21.96
CA ASP A 88 -10.86 22.59 23.06
C ASP A 88 -12.10 21.72 22.79
N LEU A 89 -11.84 20.47 22.35
CA LEU A 89 -12.88 19.49 22.02
C LEU A 89 -13.79 19.15 23.21
N SER A 90 -13.29 19.29 24.45
CA SER A 90 -14.08 18.99 25.64
C SER A 90 -15.19 20.02 25.88
N SER A 91 -14.97 21.25 25.44
CA SER A 91 -15.89 22.38 25.58
C SER A 91 -16.98 22.44 24.49
N LEU A 92 -16.80 21.66 23.40
CA LEU A 92 -17.73 21.71 22.27
C LEU A 92 -18.99 20.83 22.48
N PRO A 93 -20.18 21.30 22.00
CA PRO A 93 -21.37 20.48 21.88
C PRO A 93 -21.15 19.24 21.00
N ALA A 94 -21.91 18.17 21.22
CA ALA A 94 -21.73 16.89 20.52
C ALA A 94 -21.88 16.99 18.99
N ASP A 95 -22.75 17.86 18.50
CA ASP A 95 -22.97 18.17 17.08
C ASP A 95 -21.75 18.83 16.43
N GLN A 96 -21.05 19.70 17.15
CA GLN A 96 -19.83 20.36 16.66
C GLN A 96 -18.62 19.42 16.73
N ARG A 97 -18.57 18.48 17.69
CA ARG A 97 -17.53 17.44 17.71
C ARG A 97 -17.59 16.54 16.47
N ALA A 98 -18.77 16.32 15.91
CA ALA A 98 -18.95 15.57 14.68
C ALA A 98 -18.27 16.24 13.45
N ASN A 99 -18.06 17.56 13.51
CA ASN A 99 -17.39 18.34 12.46
C ASN A 99 -15.87 18.46 12.66
N PHE A 100 -15.29 17.68 13.56
CA PHE A 100 -13.84 17.69 13.83
C PHE A 100 -13.03 17.44 12.55
N GLY A 101 -12.03 18.26 12.31
CA GLY A 101 -11.26 18.32 11.08
C GLY A 101 -11.78 19.36 10.07
N THR A 102 -12.93 20.02 10.36
CA THR A 102 -13.50 21.09 9.52
C THR A 102 -13.97 22.30 10.33
N ILE A 103 -13.63 22.37 11.62
CA ILE A 103 -14.07 23.44 12.53
C ILE A 103 -13.37 24.76 12.17
N THR A 104 -12.04 24.71 11.97
CA THR A 104 -11.28 25.88 11.53
C THR A 104 -11.23 25.98 10.01
N PRO A 105 -11.21 27.20 9.41
CA PRO A 105 -11.17 27.35 7.95
C PRO A 105 -9.98 26.66 7.30
N VAL A 106 -8.81 26.66 7.94
CA VAL A 106 -7.60 26.00 7.44
C VAL A 106 -7.76 24.49 7.45
N ALA A 107 -8.26 23.92 8.55
CA ALA A 107 -8.54 22.50 8.65
C ALA A 107 -9.57 22.05 7.60
N ALA A 108 -10.65 22.84 7.41
CA ALA A 108 -11.67 22.56 6.42
C ALA A 108 -11.11 22.48 4.98
N VAL A 109 -10.21 23.40 4.61
CA VAL A 109 -9.54 23.37 3.30
C VAL A 109 -8.64 22.15 3.16
N LEU A 110 -7.80 21.86 4.14
CA LEU A 110 -6.90 20.71 4.11
C LEU A 110 -7.67 19.40 4.04
N LYS A 111 -8.73 19.29 4.85
CA LYS A 111 -9.59 18.10 4.84
C LYS A 111 -10.28 17.92 3.50
N HIS A 112 -10.82 18.98 2.92
CA HIS A 112 -11.48 18.91 1.61
C HIS A 112 -10.52 18.45 0.51
N ILE A 113 -9.29 18.96 0.48
CA ILE A 113 -8.26 18.52 -0.48
C ILE A 113 -7.89 17.06 -0.21
N GLY A 114 -7.69 16.71 1.05
CA GLY A 114 -7.34 15.34 1.47
C GLY A 114 -8.44 14.33 1.15
N ASP A 115 -9.68 14.64 1.47
CA ASP A 115 -10.86 13.80 1.15
C ASP A 115 -11.01 13.61 -0.35
N THR A 116 -10.78 14.66 -1.15
CA THR A 116 -10.80 14.60 -2.61
C THR A 116 -9.74 13.64 -3.13
N ALA A 117 -8.49 13.79 -2.67
CA ALA A 117 -7.40 12.89 -3.07
C ALA A 117 -7.68 11.43 -2.65
N PHE A 118 -8.18 11.23 -1.43
CA PHE A 118 -8.54 9.91 -0.92
C PHE A 118 -9.72 9.29 -1.67
N GLY A 119 -10.69 10.11 -2.10
CA GLY A 119 -11.85 9.69 -2.93
C GLY A 119 -11.44 9.10 -4.28
N PHE A 120 -10.28 9.49 -4.83
CA PHE A 120 -9.75 8.88 -6.05
C PHE A 120 -9.11 7.51 -5.83
N MET A 121 -8.92 7.06 -4.59
CA MET A 121 -8.26 5.80 -4.25
C MET A 121 -8.84 4.61 -5.03
N LEU A 122 -10.14 4.36 -4.91
CA LEU A 122 -10.78 3.21 -5.53
C LEU A 122 -10.91 3.32 -7.06
N PRO A 123 -11.28 4.47 -7.64
CA PRO A 123 -11.23 4.66 -9.08
C PRO A 123 -9.84 4.40 -9.67
N VAL A 124 -8.79 4.96 -9.08
CA VAL A 124 -7.41 4.78 -9.56
C VAL A 124 -6.96 3.33 -9.42
N LEU A 125 -7.26 2.67 -8.30
CA LEU A 125 -7.00 1.24 -8.13
C LEU A 125 -7.60 0.43 -9.28
N ALA A 126 -8.90 0.56 -9.53
CA ALA A 126 -9.61 -0.18 -10.56
C ALA A 126 -9.12 0.19 -11.97
N GLY A 127 -8.90 1.48 -12.23
CA GLY A 127 -8.43 1.98 -13.52
C GLY A 127 -7.07 1.41 -13.92
N PHE A 128 -6.11 1.39 -12.99
CA PHE A 128 -4.75 0.90 -13.28
C PHE A 128 -4.65 -0.63 -13.27
N ILE A 129 -5.50 -1.36 -12.54
CA ILE A 129 -5.67 -2.81 -12.74
C ILE A 129 -6.20 -3.08 -14.16
N ALA A 130 -7.25 -2.37 -14.57
CA ALA A 130 -7.81 -2.50 -15.91
C ALA A 130 -6.80 -2.18 -17.00
N MET A 131 -6.03 -1.11 -16.84
CA MET A 131 -4.97 -0.71 -17.76
C MET A 131 -3.85 -1.77 -17.87
N ALA A 132 -3.50 -2.43 -16.77
CA ALA A 132 -2.51 -3.52 -16.78
C ALA A 132 -2.99 -4.78 -17.55
N ILE A 133 -4.29 -4.91 -17.79
CA ILE A 133 -4.90 -6.03 -18.50
C ILE A 133 -5.24 -5.67 -19.95
N GLY A 134 -5.95 -4.55 -20.15
CA GLY A 134 -6.58 -4.14 -21.41
C GLY A 134 -5.97 -2.88 -22.03
N ASP A 135 -4.78 -2.44 -21.54
CA ASP A 135 -4.07 -1.22 -21.96
C ASP A 135 -4.88 0.08 -21.75
N ARG A 136 -4.45 1.17 -22.40
CA ARG A 136 -5.04 2.51 -22.25
C ARG A 136 -6.57 2.56 -22.41
N PRO A 137 -7.22 1.87 -23.36
CA PRO A 137 -8.67 1.93 -23.49
C PRO A 137 -9.42 1.40 -22.24
N ALA A 138 -8.83 0.49 -21.48
CA ALA A 138 -9.45 -0.08 -20.29
C ALA A 138 -9.41 0.89 -19.07
N LEU A 139 -8.50 1.86 -19.07
CA LEU A 139 -8.32 2.78 -17.96
C LEU A 139 -9.62 3.52 -17.62
N ALA A 140 -10.26 4.15 -18.60
CA ALA A 140 -11.50 4.92 -18.39
C ALA A 140 -12.63 4.04 -17.86
N VAL A 141 -12.77 2.83 -18.41
CA VAL A 141 -13.80 1.87 -18.00
C VAL A 141 -13.57 1.40 -16.57
N GLY A 142 -12.30 1.15 -16.19
CA GLY A 142 -11.91 0.79 -14.83
C GLY A 142 -12.13 1.92 -13.83
N LEU A 143 -11.79 3.17 -14.19
CA LEU A 143 -12.04 4.36 -13.35
C LEU A 143 -13.54 4.51 -13.03
N VAL A 144 -14.40 4.36 -14.03
CA VAL A 144 -15.86 4.45 -13.83
C VAL A 144 -16.36 3.31 -12.94
N GLY A 145 -15.92 2.06 -13.19
CA GLY A 145 -16.28 0.93 -12.35
C GLY A 145 -15.85 1.10 -10.89
N GLY A 146 -14.61 1.61 -10.67
CA GLY A 146 -14.09 1.92 -9.35
C GLY A 146 -14.86 3.05 -8.64
N MET A 147 -15.31 4.07 -9.38
CA MET A 147 -16.13 5.15 -8.83
C MET A 147 -17.54 4.67 -8.44
N ILE A 148 -18.14 3.77 -9.23
CA ILE A 148 -19.42 3.14 -8.85
C ILE A 148 -19.25 2.36 -7.55
N ALA A 149 -18.19 1.56 -7.43
CA ALA A 149 -17.88 0.83 -6.20
C ALA A 149 -17.63 1.75 -5.00
N ALA A 150 -16.93 2.88 -5.19
CA ALA A 150 -16.66 3.87 -4.15
C ALA A 150 -17.94 4.51 -3.59
N ASN A 151 -18.90 4.78 -4.46
CA ASN A 151 -20.20 5.36 -4.10
C ASN A 151 -21.25 4.32 -3.68
N GLY A 152 -20.96 3.04 -3.89
CA GLY A 152 -21.83 1.92 -3.58
C GLY A 152 -21.52 1.25 -2.24
N LYS A 153 -22.05 0.05 -2.05
CA LYS A 153 -21.81 -0.80 -0.87
C LYS A 153 -20.64 -1.77 -1.05
N SER A 154 -20.24 -2.01 -2.30
CA SER A 154 -19.16 -2.97 -2.62
C SER A 154 -17.77 -2.47 -2.24
N GLY A 155 -17.58 -1.15 -2.17
CA GLY A 155 -16.37 -0.51 -1.68
C GLY A 155 -15.09 -1.04 -2.33
N PHE A 156 -14.07 -1.32 -1.52
CA PHE A 156 -12.77 -1.78 -1.99
C PHE A 156 -12.83 -3.10 -2.77
N LEU A 157 -13.62 -4.08 -2.30
CA LEU A 157 -13.77 -5.36 -2.98
C LEU A 157 -14.43 -5.21 -4.36
N GLY A 158 -15.44 -4.33 -4.45
CA GLY A 158 -16.07 -3.97 -5.72
C GLY A 158 -15.10 -3.31 -6.69
N ALA A 159 -14.26 -2.37 -6.20
CA ALA A 159 -13.26 -1.71 -7.03
C ALA A 159 -12.17 -2.66 -7.55
N LEU A 160 -11.72 -3.61 -6.73
CA LEU A 160 -10.81 -4.67 -7.18
C LEU A 160 -11.41 -5.46 -8.33
N LEU A 161 -12.63 -5.96 -8.14
CA LEU A 161 -13.32 -6.74 -9.17
C LEU A 161 -13.59 -5.90 -10.42
N ALA A 162 -13.98 -4.62 -10.24
CA ALA A 162 -14.17 -3.68 -11.34
C ALA A 162 -12.94 -3.53 -12.23
N GLY A 163 -11.75 -3.46 -11.64
CA GLY A 163 -10.50 -3.37 -12.38
C GLY A 163 -10.25 -4.57 -13.28
N PHE A 164 -10.42 -5.78 -12.74
CA PHE A 164 -10.28 -7.01 -13.53
C PHE A 164 -11.36 -7.12 -14.61
N LEU A 165 -12.62 -6.88 -14.25
CA LEU A 165 -13.74 -6.94 -15.20
C LEU A 165 -13.56 -5.95 -16.35
N ALA A 166 -13.20 -4.70 -16.06
CA ALA A 166 -12.99 -3.67 -17.07
C ALA A 166 -11.86 -4.05 -18.05
N GLY A 167 -10.75 -4.59 -17.52
CA GLY A 167 -9.63 -5.04 -18.35
C GLY A 167 -10.05 -6.17 -19.30
N TYR A 168 -10.69 -7.21 -18.79
CA TYR A 168 -11.13 -8.33 -19.61
C TYR A 168 -12.28 -7.95 -20.54
N LEU A 169 -13.19 -7.04 -20.13
CA LEU A 169 -14.26 -6.51 -20.98
C LEU A 169 -13.69 -5.83 -22.23
N ILE A 170 -12.68 -4.98 -22.07
CA ILE A 170 -12.02 -4.33 -23.20
C ILE A 170 -11.30 -5.32 -24.10
N LEU A 171 -10.65 -6.34 -23.54
CA LEU A 171 -10.06 -7.41 -24.34
C LEU A 171 -11.12 -8.17 -25.16
N ALA A 172 -12.30 -8.40 -24.59
CA ALA A 172 -13.41 -9.02 -25.31
C ALA A 172 -13.97 -8.08 -26.42
N LEU A 173 -14.12 -6.79 -26.11
CA LEU A 173 -14.56 -5.81 -27.11
C LEU A 173 -13.58 -5.68 -28.27
N ARG A 174 -12.26 -5.71 -28.01
CA ARG A 174 -11.24 -5.74 -29.07
C ARG A 174 -11.48 -6.90 -30.05
N LYS A 175 -11.62 -8.13 -29.53
CA LYS A 175 -11.88 -9.32 -30.38
C LYS A 175 -13.16 -9.20 -31.22
N VAL A 176 -14.14 -8.44 -30.76
CA VAL A 176 -15.36 -8.17 -31.53
C VAL A 176 -15.06 -7.11 -32.59
N CYS A 177 -14.37 -6.03 -32.22
CA CYS A 177 -14.05 -4.94 -33.12
C CYS A 177 -13.07 -5.34 -34.23
N ASP A 178 -12.15 -6.28 -34.00
CA ASP A 178 -11.24 -6.83 -35.00
C ASP A 178 -11.98 -7.51 -36.19
N LYS A 179 -13.27 -7.81 -36.04
CA LYS A 179 -14.13 -8.36 -37.08
C LYS A 179 -14.94 -7.30 -37.84
N LEU A 180 -14.82 -6.04 -37.45
CA LEU A 180 -15.55 -4.93 -38.08
C LEU A 180 -14.83 -4.47 -39.37
N PRO A 181 -15.55 -3.82 -40.30
CA PRO A 181 -14.92 -3.17 -41.45
C PRO A 181 -13.87 -2.14 -40.98
N GLU A 182 -12.80 -1.99 -41.78
CA GLU A 182 -11.62 -1.16 -41.43
C GLU A 182 -11.95 0.27 -40.99
N ALA A 183 -13.03 0.86 -41.54
CA ALA A 183 -13.48 2.20 -41.17
C ALA A 183 -14.02 2.25 -39.70
N LEU A 184 -14.70 1.20 -39.26
CA LEU A 184 -15.24 1.10 -37.89
C LEU A 184 -14.16 0.65 -36.89
N GLU A 185 -13.21 -0.17 -37.32
CA GLU A 185 -12.07 -0.57 -36.49
C GLU A 185 -11.23 0.64 -36.06
N LYS A 186 -10.98 1.59 -36.97
CA LYS A 186 -10.26 2.85 -36.67
C LYS A 186 -10.99 3.76 -35.66
N ILE A 187 -12.33 3.70 -35.60
CA ILE A 187 -13.15 4.48 -34.67
C ILE A 187 -13.28 3.78 -33.32
N ALA A 188 -13.03 2.48 -33.23
CA ALA A 188 -13.22 1.69 -32.03
C ALA A 188 -12.52 2.26 -30.76
N PRO A 189 -11.24 2.69 -30.80
CA PRO A 189 -10.57 3.22 -29.61
C PRO A 189 -11.15 4.52 -29.08
N VAL A 190 -11.72 5.35 -29.95
CA VAL A 190 -12.20 6.70 -29.62
C VAL A 190 -13.68 6.68 -29.22
N LEU A 191 -14.48 5.80 -29.82
CA LEU A 191 -15.91 5.79 -29.65
C LEU A 191 -16.44 4.48 -29.04
N ILE A 192 -16.12 3.33 -29.65
CA ILE A 192 -16.74 2.05 -29.26
C ILE A 192 -16.27 1.63 -27.85
N TYR A 193 -14.98 1.61 -27.61
CA TYR A 193 -14.46 1.18 -26.30
C TYR A 193 -14.91 2.09 -25.16
N PRO A 194 -14.87 3.43 -25.24
CA PRO A 194 -15.38 4.29 -24.18
C PRO A 194 -16.88 4.12 -23.97
N VAL A 195 -17.68 4.23 -25.04
CA VAL A 195 -19.14 4.24 -24.88
C VAL A 195 -19.68 2.88 -24.49
N VAL A 196 -19.36 1.83 -25.24
CA VAL A 196 -19.85 0.47 -24.97
C VAL A 196 -19.19 -0.09 -23.72
N GLY A 197 -17.89 0.14 -23.53
CA GLY A 197 -17.15 -0.34 -22.36
C GLY A 197 -17.68 0.26 -21.06
N VAL A 198 -17.89 1.60 -21.01
CA VAL A 198 -18.44 2.27 -19.83
C VAL A 198 -19.88 1.84 -19.57
N LEU A 199 -20.71 1.74 -20.61
CA LEU A 199 -22.09 1.28 -20.47
C LEU A 199 -22.16 -0.13 -19.90
N LEU A 200 -21.47 -1.08 -20.51
CA LEU A 200 -21.46 -2.47 -20.05
C LEU A 200 -20.88 -2.59 -18.65
N MET A 201 -19.81 -1.85 -18.36
CA MET A 201 -19.23 -1.83 -17.03
C MET A 201 -20.20 -1.27 -15.99
N GLY A 202 -20.86 -0.17 -16.30
CA GLY A 202 -21.88 0.43 -15.41
C GLY A 202 -23.02 -0.54 -15.12
N LEU A 203 -23.56 -1.22 -16.13
CA LEU A 203 -24.61 -2.23 -15.96
C LEU A 203 -24.09 -3.42 -15.13
N CYS A 204 -22.89 -3.92 -15.42
CA CYS A 204 -22.29 -5.02 -14.68
C CYS A 204 -22.06 -4.65 -13.19
N MET A 205 -21.53 -3.47 -12.93
CA MET A 205 -21.34 -2.97 -11.56
C MET A 205 -22.66 -2.87 -10.82
N THR A 206 -23.65 -2.19 -11.41
CA THR A 206 -24.92 -1.90 -10.72
C THR A 206 -25.74 -3.15 -10.45
N PHE A 207 -25.84 -4.08 -11.41
CA PHE A 207 -26.77 -5.20 -11.30
C PHE A 207 -26.13 -6.50 -10.83
N ILE A 208 -24.81 -6.64 -10.95
CA ILE A 208 -24.11 -7.89 -10.59
C ILE A 208 -23.13 -7.65 -9.43
N VAL A 209 -22.18 -6.71 -9.59
CA VAL A 209 -21.08 -6.55 -8.63
C VAL A 209 -21.56 -5.92 -7.32
N GLU A 210 -22.33 -4.84 -7.38
CA GLU A 210 -22.84 -4.14 -6.19
C GLU A 210 -23.68 -5.05 -5.28
N PRO A 211 -24.66 -5.82 -5.76
CA PRO A 211 -25.42 -6.73 -4.89
C PRO A 211 -24.55 -7.80 -4.24
N ILE A 212 -23.66 -8.41 -5.02
CA ILE A 212 -22.84 -9.54 -4.54
C ILE A 212 -21.72 -9.06 -3.61
N MET A 213 -20.87 -8.15 -4.11
CA MET A 213 -19.72 -7.66 -3.35
C MET A 213 -20.13 -6.75 -2.19
N GLY A 214 -21.22 -5.99 -2.34
CA GLY A 214 -21.82 -5.23 -1.25
C GLY A 214 -22.31 -6.12 -0.12
N GLY A 215 -22.91 -7.27 -0.43
CA GLY A 215 -23.29 -8.26 0.56
C GLY A 215 -22.07 -8.85 1.29
N ILE A 216 -21.02 -9.21 0.54
CA ILE A 216 -19.76 -9.73 1.10
C ILE A 216 -19.08 -8.68 1.97
N ASN A 217 -18.98 -7.43 1.49
CA ASN A 217 -18.36 -6.33 2.22
C ASN A 217 -19.11 -6.01 3.52
N THR A 218 -20.44 -6.00 3.47
CA THR A 218 -21.29 -5.83 4.66
C THR A 218 -21.11 -6.98 5.65
N GLY A 219 -21.09 -8.22 5.16
CA GLY A 219 -20.83 -9.41 5.98
C GLY A 219 -19.46 -9.38 6.65
N LEU A 220 -18.41 -9.00 5.91
CA LEU A 220 -17.06 -8.84 6.44
C LEU A 220 -17.02 -7.73 7.50
N ASN A 221 -17.65 -6.60 7.25
CA ASN A 221 -17.72 -5.49 8.19
C ASN A 221 -18.43 -5.87 9.49
N ASN A 222 -19.57 -6.58 9.38
CA ASN A 222 -20.28 -7.10 10.53
C ASN A 222 -19.45 -8.14 11.31
N ALA A 223 -18.70 -8.99 10.61
CA ALA A 223 -17.79 -9.94 11.25
C ALA A 223 -16.68 -9.22 12.04
N LEU A 224 -16.04 -8.21 11.42
CA LEU A 224 -14.97 -7.44 12.07
C LEU A 224 -15.48 -6.67 13.29
N THR A 225 -16.64 -6.01 13.18
CA THR A 225 -17.23 -5.26 14.30
C THR A 225 -17.75 -6.19 15.41
N GLY A 226 -18.17 -7.41 15.06
CA GLY A 226 -18.61 -8.44 16.00
C GLY A 226 -17.48 -9.26 16.64
N MET A 227 -16.24 -9.06 16.24
CA MET A 227 -15.10 -9.81 16.81
C MET A 227 -14.88 -9.46 18.29
N GLY A 228 -14.78 -10.48 19.14
CA GLY A 228 -14.35 -10.32 20.52
C GLY A 228 -12.85 -9.95 20.62
N ASN A 229 -12.46 -9.43 21.80
CA ASN A 229 -11.08 -8.95 22.02
C ASN A 229 -10.01 -10.00 21.68
N SER A 230 -10.19 -11.26 22.02
CA SER A 230 -9.21 -12.31 21.72
C SER A 230 -8.99 -12.49 20.21
N SER A 231 -10.05 -12.47 19.41
CA SER A 231 -9.97 -12.57 17.96
C SER A 231 -9.33 -11.34 17.34
N LYS A 232 -9.60 -10.14 17.87
CA LYS A 232 -8.95 -8.89 17.46
C LYS A 232 -7.45 -8.92 17.72
N VAL A 233 -7.02 -9.41 18.89
CA VAL A 233 -5.59 -9.54 19.24
C VAL A 233 -4.88 -10.45 18.26
N ILE A 234 -5.47 -11.59 17.88
CA ILE A 234 -4.90 -12.50 16.87
C ILE A 234 -4.83 -11.81 15.52
N LEU A 235 -5.86 -11.09 15.12
CA LEU A 235 -5.86 -10.32 13.86
C LEU A 235 -4.73 -9.27 13.87
N GLY A 236 -4.58 -8.53 14.98
CA GLY A 236 -3.51 -7.55 15.14
C GLY A 236 -2.11 -8.17 15.09
N LEU A 237 -1.93 -9.35 15.71
CA LEU A 237 -0.70 -10.11 15.64
C LEU A 237 -0.34 -10.50 14.21
N VAL A 238 -1.30 -11.00 13.45
CA VAL A 238 -1.10 -11.39 12.05
C VAL A 238 -0.78 -10.17 11.18
N LEU A 239 -1.60 -9.13 11.26
CA LEU A 239 -1.43 -7.93 10.44
C LEU A 239 -0.14 -7.17 10.77
N GLY A 240 0.17 -7.02 12.06
CA GLY A 240 1.44 -6.43 12.49
C GLY A 240 2.63 -7.22 11.99
N GLY A 241 2.60 -8.56 12.12
CA GLY A 241 3.65 -9.45 11.63
C GLY A 241 3.82 -9.36 10.11
N MET A 242 2.74 -9.31 9.33
CA MET A 242 2.77 -9.17 7.87
C MET A 242 3.54 -7.91 7.42
N MET A 243 3.50 -6.83 8.20
CA MET A 243 4.21 -5.60 7.89
C MET A 243 5.73 -5.77 7.87
N ALA A 244 6.26 -6.77 8.62
CA ALA A 244 7.69 -7.01 8.76
C ALA A 244 8.22 -8.20 7.94
N ILE A 245 7.37 -9.00 7.28
CA ILE A 245 7.79 -10.20 6.53
C ILE A 245 8.69 -9.81 5.36
N ASP A 246 8.33 -8.79 4.61
CA ASP A 246 9.00 -8.38 3.37
C ASP A 246 9.19 -6.86 3.26
N MET A 247 8.90 -6.10 4.32
CA MET A 247 9.24 -4.69 4.54
C MET A 247 8.97 -3.77 3.33
N GLY A 248 7.77 -3.83 2.77
CA GLY A 248 7.36 -3.08 1.57
C GLY A 248 7.05 -3.98 0.37
N GLY A 249 7.21 -5.28 0.51
CA GLY A 249 6.85 -6.29 -0.49
C GLY A 249 5.36 -6.68 -0.48
N PRO A 250 5.04 -7.86 -1.04
CA PRO A 250 3.67 -8.35 -1.19
C PRO A 250 2.86 -8.44 0.10
N PHE A 251 3.44 -8.99 1.17
CA PHE A 251 2.74 -9.19 2.45
C PHE A 251 2.48 -7.88 3.17
N ASN A 252 3.48 -7.00 3.20
CA ASN A 252 3.36 -5.65 3.75
C ASN A 252 2.26 -4.86 3.01
N LYS A 253 2.29 -4.84 1.68
CA LYS A 253 1.28 -4.18 0.86
C LYS A 253 -0.11 -4.77 1.03
N ALA A 254 -0.24 -6.08 1.18
CA ALA A 254 -1.54 -6.71 1.43
C ALA A 254 -2.14 -6.27 2.77
N ALA A 255 -1.35 -6.25 3.85
CA ALA A 255 -1.80 -5.75 5.14
C ALA A 255 -2.16 -4.25 5.08
N TYR A 256 -1.35 -3.44 4.42
CA TYR A 256 -1.59 -2.01 4.24
C TYR A 256 -2.89 -1.73 3.45
N VAL A 257 -3.08 -2.44 2.34
CA VAL A 257 -4.30 -2.33 1.51
C VAL A 257 -5.54 -2.78 2.30
N PHE A 258 -5.42 -3.84 3.10
CA PHE A 258 -6.51 -4.27 3.98
C PHE A 258 -6.82 -3.21 5.05
N GLY A 259 -5.80 -2.59 5.66
CA GLY A 259 -5.96 -1.49 6.60
C GLY A 259 -6.66 -0.27 5.99
N THR A 260 -6.28 0.13 4.78
CA THR A 260 -6.92 1.26 4.08
C THR A 260 -8.37 0.94 3.69
N ALA A 261 -8.65 -0.28 3.26
CA ALA A 261 -10.01 -0.75 2.99
C ALA A 261 -10.87 -0.74 4.26
N ALA A 262 -10.29 -1.12 5.40
CA ALA A 262 -10.95 -1.09 6.70
C ALA A 262 -11.31 0.33 7.14
N ILE A 263 -10.44 1.32 6.91
CA ILE A 263 -10.76 2.75 7.14
C ILE A 263 -11.99 3.14 6.32
N ALA A 264 -12.01 2.82 5.03
CA ALA A 264 -13.15 3.13 4.15
C ALA A 264 -14.46 2.45 4.60
N ALA A 265 -14.36 1.32 5.31
CA ALA A 265 -15.49 0.60 5.90
C ALA A 265 -15.83 1.04 7.34
N GLY A 266 -15.10 2.02 7.91
CA GLY A 266 -15.32 2.52 9.27
C GLY A 266 -14.66 1.71 10.40
N ASN A 267 -13.80 0.73 10.08
CA ASN A 267 -13.04 -0.07 11.04
C ASN A 267 -11.62 0.50 11.18
N TYR A 268 -11.42 1.33 12.17
CA TYR A 268 -10.20 2.11 12.36
C TYR A 268 -9.12 1.40 13.19
N ASP A 269 -9.47 0.36 13.94
CA ASP A 269 -8.56 -0.43 14.76
C ASP A 269 -7.55 -1.24 13.90
N ILE A 270 -7.98 -1.71 12.75
CA ILE A 270 -7.16 -2.48 11.81
C ILE A 270 -5.96 -1.65 11.32
N MET A 271 -6.21 -0.40 10.91
CA MET A 271 -5.13 0.45 10.40
C MET A 271 -4.15 0.85 11.52
N ALA A 272 -4.62 1.02 12.75
CA ALA A 272 -3.74 1.26 13.89
C ALA A 272 -2.75 0.08 14.10
N ALA A 273 -3.21 -1.17 14.02
CA ALA A 273 -2.34 -2.34 14.13
C ALA A 273 -1.36 -2.46 12.96
N VAL A 274 -1.80 -2.17 11.74
CA VAL A 274 -0.96 -2.18 10.54
C VAL A 274 0.15 -1.12 10.65
N MET A 275 -0.20 0.11 10.99
CA MET A 275 0.76 1.21 11.04
C MET A 275 1.81 0.98 12.13
N VAL A 276 1.42 0.62 13.36
CA VAL A 276 2.38 0.35 14.43
C VAL A 276 3.29 -0.84 14.09
N GLY A 277 2.74 -1.87 13.42
CA GLY A 277 3.53 -3.00 12.92
C GLY A 277 4.59 -2.60 11.91
N GLY A 278 4.27 -1.68 10.98
CA GLY A 278 5.22 -1.20 9.97
C GLY A 278 6.23 -0.18 10.50
N MET A 279 5.91 0.55 11.56
CA MET A 279 6.86 1.46 12.23
C MET A 279 7.92 0.71 13.05
N THR A 280 7.58 -0.48 13.53
CA THR A 280 8.42 -1.27 14.46
C THR A 280 9.77 -1.70 13.86
N PRO A 281 9.89 -2.30 12.66
CA PRO A 281 11.17 -2.81 12.14
C PRO A 281 12.28 -1.76 12.05
N PRO A 282 12.09 -0.60 11.39
CA PRO A 282 13.17 0.37 11.29
C PRO A 282 13.51 1.02 12.65
N CYS A 283 12.52 1.24 13.53
CA CYS A 283 12.78 1.70 14.90
C CYS A 283 13.59 0.70 15.70
N ALA A 284 13.28 -0.59 15.58
CA ALA A 284 13.98 -1.67 16.28
C ALA A 284 15.42 -1.83 15.80
N ILE A 285 15.66 -1.77 14.50
CA ILE A 285 16.99 -1.82 13.91
C ILE A 285 17.81 -0.61 14.37
N ALA A 286 17.23 0.59 14.33
CA ALA A 286 17.89 1.78 14.82
C ALA A 286 18.32 1.61 16.30
N LEU A 287 17.42 1.16 17.15
CA LEU A 287 17.67 0.93 18.56
C LEU A 287 18.75 -0.16 18.76
N ALA A 288 18.64 -1.29 18.05
CA ALA A 288 19.59 -2.39 18.14
C ALA A 288 20.99 -1.98 17.69
N SER A 289 21.12 -1.20 16.62
CA SER A 289 22.42 -0.70 16.13
C SER A 289 23.13 0.24 17.11
N LEU A 290 22.38 0.91 17.98
CA LEU A 290 22.91 1.77 19.04
C LEU A 290 23.32 0.97 20.29
N LEU A 291 22.50 -0.03 20.68
CA LEU A 291 22.71 -0.82 21.91
C LEU A 291 23.71 -1.96 21.73
N PHE A 292 23.72 -2.62 20.58
CA PHE A 292 24.52 -3.80 20.29
C PHE A 292 25.53 -3.55 19.17
N ARG A 293 26.38 -2.54 19.36
CA ARG A 293 27.33 -2.04 18.35
C ARG A 293 28.26 -3.09 17.77
N ASP A 294 28.63 -4.10 18.53
CA ASP A 294 29.49 -5.21 18.13
C ASP A 294 28.83 -6.19 17.15
N LYS A 295 27.54 -6.04 16.90
CA LYS A 295 26.76 -6.90 16.01
C LYS A 295 26.39 -6.24 14.68
N PHE A 296 26.79 -5.00 14.49
CA PHE A 296 26.52 -4.21 13.28
C PHE A 296 27.82 -3.70 12.67
N THR A 297 27.92 -3.72 11.35
CA THR A 297 29.06 -3.14 10.63
C THR A 297 29.14 -1.63 10.87
N LYS A 298 30.25 -1.01 10.47
CA LYS A 298 30.40 0.45 10.59
C LYS A 298 29.31 1.18 9.79
N GLU A 299 29.08 0.71 8.57
CA GLU A 299 28.08 1.27 7.65
C GLU A 299 26.65 1.11 8.21
N GLU A 300 26.33 -0.07 8.75
CA GLU A 300 25.03 -0.32 9.40
C GLU A 300 24.81 0.58 10.61
N ARG A 301 25.85 0.85 11.41
CA ARG A 301 25.76 1.76 12.56
C ARG A 301 25.60 3.22 12.18
N GLU A 302 26.20 3.65 11.07
CA GLU A 302 26.03 5.01 10.55
C GLU A 302 24.64 5.22 9.94
N ALA A 303 24.08 4.20 9.30
CA ALA A 303 22.73 4.22 8.74
C ALA A 303 21.62 4.02 9.80
N GLY A 304 21.96 3.38 10.94
CA GLY A 304 20.99 3.03 11.99
C GLY A 304 20.09 4.19 12.46
N PRO A 305 20.65 5.35 12.87
CA PRO A 305 19.87 6.49 13.36
C PRO A 305 18.85 7.01 12.35
N THR A 306 19.15 6.98 11.05
CA THR A 306 18.21 7.37 10.00
C THR A 306 16.95 6.51 10.00
N ASN A 307 17.06 5.25 10.42
CA ASN A 307 15.92 4.36 10.53
C ASN A 307 14.92 4.77 11.62
N PHE A 308 15.32 5.51 12.66
CA PHE A 308 14.33 6.10 13.58
C PHE A 308 13.41 7.07 12.85
N ILE A 309 13.98 7.95 12.03
CA ILE A 309 13.20 8.92 11.25
C ILE A 309 12.27 8.19 10.29
N MET A 310 12.79 7.19 9.58
CA MET A 310 11.99 6.38 8.65
C MET A 310 10.87 5.62 9.38
N GLY A 311 11.19 4.96 10.48
CA GLY A 311 10.22 4.21 11.27
C GLY A 311 9.14 5.10 11.86
N LEU A 312 9.52 6.24 12.43
CA LEU A 312 8.56 7.22 12.95
C LEU A 312 7.68 7.82 11.85
N ALA A 313 8.15 7.89 10.62
CA ALA A 313 7.35 8.32 9.46
C ALA A 313 6.55 7.19 8.81
N PHE A 314 6.58 5.97 9.37
CA PHE A 314 5.94 4.78 8.79
C PHE A 314 6.56 4.35 7.44
N ILE A 315 7.87 4.47 7.30
CA ILE A 315 8.64 4.02 6.13
C ILE A 315 9.37 2.73 6.50
N THR A 316 8.72 1.59 6.30
CA THR A 316 9.23 0.26 6.68
C THR A 316 10.46 -0.15 5.87
N GLU A 317 10.58 0.38 4.65
CA GLU A 317 11.65 0.10 3.70
C GLU A 317 13.05 0.45 4.21
N GLY A 318 13.15 1.31 5.21
CA GLY A 318 14.43 1.59 5.89
C GLY A 318 15.10 0.37 6.50
N ALA A 319 14.33 -0.65 6.82
CA ALA A 319 14.83 -1.91 7.34
C ALA A 319 15.39 -2.87 6.27
N ILE A 320 15.10 -2.65 4.98
CA ILE A 320 15.46 -3.56 3.88
C ILE A 320 16.98 -3.83 3.78
N PRO A 321 17.87 -2.83 3.83
CA PRO A 321 19.32 -3.10 3.74
C PRO A 321 19.82 -4.06 4.82
N PHE A 322 19.30 -3.93 6.04
CA PHE A 322 19.67 -4.79 7.18
C PHE A 322 19.07 -6.19 7.04
N ALA A 323 17.83 -6.30 6.56
CA ALA A 323 17.22 -7.58 6.27
C ALA A 323 17.91 -8.31 5.10
N ALA A 324 18.42 -7.58 4.11
CA ALA A 324 19.16 -8.15 2.99
C ALA A 324 20.54 -8.64 3.40
N SER A 325 21.20 -7.97 4.36
CA SER A 325 22.53 -8.38 4.85
C SER A 325 22.45 -9.62 5.76
N ASP A 326 21.38 -9.77 6.55
CA ASP A 326 21.22 -10.87 7.51
C ASP A 326 19.73 -11.27 7.67
N PRO A 327 19.12 -11.88 6.64
CA PRO A 327 17.69 -12.18 6.65
C PRO A 327 17.28 -13.15 7.75
N ILE A 328 18.15 -14.10 8.11
CA ILE A 328 17.83 -15.17 9.06
C ILE A 328 17.61 -14.63 10.48
N HIS A 329 18.31 -13.57 10.86
CA HIS A 329 18.20 -12.99 12.20
C HIS A 329 17.33 -11.74 12.22
N VAL A 330 17.39 -10.90 11.16
CA VAL A 330 16.64 -9.63 11.10
C VAL A 330 15.15 -9.86 10.88
N LEU A 331 14.76 -10.67 9.90
CA LEU A 331 13.33 -10.86 9.59
C LEU A 331 12.55 -11.46 10.76
N PRO A 332 12.96 -12.60 11.39
CA PRO A 332 12.21 -13.16 12.51
C PRO A 332 12.10 -12.19 13.70
N SER A 333 13.19 -11.47 14.01
CA SER A 333 13.18 -10.49 15.10
C SER A 333 12.18 -9.37 14.85
N CYS A 334 12.15 -8.82 13.64
CA CYS A 334 11.22 -7.79 13.24
C CYS A 334 9.77 -8.29 13.20
N ILE A 335 9.53 -9.50 12.65
CA ILE A 335 8.20 -10.10 12.59
C ILE A 335 7.60 -10.26 14.00
N VAL A 336 8.38 -10.80 14.94
CA VAL A 336 7.89 -11.00 16.32
C VAL A 336 7.52 -9.67 16.98
N GLY A 337 8.38 -8.66 16.92
CA GLY A 337 8.08 -7.37 17.54
C GLY A 337 6.93 -6.63 16.86
N SER A 338 6.85 -6.66 15.52
CA SER A 338 5.73 -6.07 14.78
C SER A 338 4.40 -6.77 15.09
N ALA A 339 4.41 -8.10 15.20
CA ALA A 339 3.26 -8.89 15.60
C ALA A 339 2.78 -8.52 17.02
N VAL A 340 3.71 -8.39 17.96
CA VAL A 340 3.39 -7.98 19.34
C VAL A 340 2.85 -6.55 19.36
N ALA A 341 3.44 -5.62 18.61
CA ALA A 341 2.94 -4.25 18.51
C ALA A 341 1.49 -4.20 18.00
N GLY A 342 1.20 -4.92 16.90
CA GLY A 342 -0.15 -5.04 16.37
C GLY A 342 -1.15 -5.67 17.35
N ALA A 343 -0.73 -6.72 18.06
CA ALA A 343 -1.54 -7.37 19.08
C ALA A 343 -1.88 -6.44 20.25
N ILE A 344 -0.91 -5.68 20.76
CA ILE A 344 -1.10 -4.70 21.84
C ILE A 344 -2.04 -3.59 21.36
N SER A 345 -1.85 -3.06 20.15
CA SER A 345 -2.73 -2.04 19.56
C SER A 345 -4.19 -2.49 19.54
N MET A 346 -4.45 -3.71 19.08
CA MET A 346 -5.79 -4.29 19.06
C MET A 346 -6.35 -4.59 20.45
N PHE A 347 -5.51 -5.08 21.37
CA PHE A 347 -5.92 -5.36 22.74
C PHE A 347 -6.45 -4.12 23.46
N PHE A 348 -5.80 -2.98 23.25
CA PHE A 348 -6.20 -1.70 23.83
C PHE A 348 -7.18 -0.91 22.96
N ASN A 349 -7.72 -1.51 21.90
CA ASN A 349 -8.63 -0.88 20.94
C ASN A 349 -8.11 0.49 20.45
N CYS A 350 -6.82 0.56 20.11
CA CYS A 350 -6.27 1.74 19.45
C CYS A 350 -6.92 1.89 18.09
N THR A 351 -7.24 3.13 17.69
CA THR A 351 -7.89 3.41 16.40
C THR A 351 -7.12 4.47 15.63
N LEU A 352 -7.12 4.38 14.30
CA LEU A 352 -6.45 5.33 13.45
C LEU A 352 -7.24 5.55 12.16
N MET A 353 -7.68 6.79 11.96
CA MET A 353 -8.45 7.19 10.77
C MET A 353 -7.55 7.58 9.59
N ALA A 354 -6.27 7.82 9.83
CA ALA A 354 -5.31 8.18 8.78
C ALA A 354 -4.61 6.92 8.22
N PRO A 355 -4.53 6.76 6.90
CA PRO A 355 -3.91 5.58 6.31
C PRO A 355 -2.38 5.62 6.34
N HIS A 356 -1.78 6.78 6.54
CA HIS A 356 -0.34 6.99 6.56
C HIS A 356 0.02 8.18 7.46
N GLY A 357 1.32 8.30 7.82
CA GLY A 357 1.84 9.46 8.52
C GLY A 357 2.67 9.16 9.78
N GLY A 358 2.63 7.95 10.31
CA GLY A 358 3.43 7.56 11.46
C GLY A 358 3.21 8.50 12.66
N ILE A 359 4.28 9.09 13.17
CA ILE A 359 4.23 9.99 14.34
C ILE A 359 3.38 11.25 14.08
N PHE A 360 3.31 11.71 12.84
CA PHE A 360 2.55 12.93 12.51
C PHE A 360 1.04 12.76 12.71
N VAL A 361 0.55 11.53 12.74
CA VAL A 361 -0.87 11.23 12.96
C VAL A 361 -1.19 10.80 14.40
N PHE A 362 -0.22 10.79 15.30
CA PHE A 362 -0.42 10.46 16.72
C PHE A 362 -1.54 11.27 17.39
N PRO A 363 -1.70 12.57 17.14
CA PRO A 363 -2.79 13.35 17.73
C PRO A 363 -4.19 12.87 17.36
N VAL A 364 -4.34 12.12 16.26
CA VAL A 364 -5.61 11.58 15.79
C VAL A 364 -5.75 10.07 16.04
N VAL A 365 -4.79 9.49 16.75
CA VAL A 365 -4.86 8.10 17.21
C VAL A 365 -5.78 8.00 18.41
N GLY A 366 -6.80 7.17 18.32
CA GLY A 366 -7.60 6.80 19.49
C GLY A 366 -6.77 5.93 20.44
N ASN A 367 -6.75 6.30 21.72
CA ASN A 367 -5.90 5.69 22.75
C ASN A 367 -4.38 5.81 22.43
N ALA A 368 -3.94 7.03 22.13
CA ALA A 368 -2.57 7.34 21.68
C ALA A 368 -1.49 6.86 22.67
N LEU A 369 -1.77 6.90 24.00
CA LEU A 369 -0.83 6.42 25.01
C LEU A 369 -0.55 4.92 24.87
N MET A 370 -1.60 4.10 24.71
CA MET A 370 -1.45 2.66 24.53
C MET A 370 -0.89 2.30 23.15
N TYR A 371 -1.16 3.12 22.14
CA TYR A 371 -0.52 3.01 20.84
C TYR A 371 0.99 3.25 20.92
N LEU A 372 1.43 4.25 21.68
CA LEU A 372 2.85 4.48 21.96
C LEU A 372 3.47 3.30 22.72
N VAL A 373 2.76 2.76 23.73
CA VAL A 373 3.19 1.54 24.44
C VAL A 373 3.36 0.37 23.47
N ALA A 374 2.44 0.19 22.53
CA ALA A 374 2.52 -0.84 21.51
C ALA A 374 3.79 -0.69 20.64
N LEU A 375 4.06 0.53 20.15
CA LEU A 375 5.25 0.84 19.36
C LEU A 375 6.54 0.58 20.15
N VAL A 376 6.62 1.08 21.38
CA VAL A 376 7.81 0.91 22.24
C VAL A 376 8.03 -0.56 22.58
N ALA A 377 6.99 -1.28 22.97
CA ALA A 377 7.09 -2.70 23.32
C ALA A 377 7.55 -3.54 22.11
N GLY A 378 6.94 -3.34 20.94
CA GLY A 378 7.36 -4.04 19.73
C GLY A 378 8.80 -3.71 19.32
N THR A 379 9.18 -2.43 19.37
CA THR A 379 10.53 -1.96 19.10
C THR A 379 11.57 -2.58 20.04
N LEU A 380 11.30 -2.60 21.34
CA LEU A 380 12.20 -3.19 22.35
C LEU A 380 12.33 -4.70 22.15
N ILE A 381 11.22 -5.41 21.96
CA ILE A 381 11.26 -6.86 21.72
C ILE A 381 12.07 -7.20 20.48
N SER A 382 11.82 -6.51 19.35
CA SER A 382 12.62 -6.72 18.14
C SER A 382 14.10 -6.38 18.35
N ALA A 383 14.40 -5.26 19.02
CA ALA A 383 15.77 -4.83 19.24
C ALA A 383 16.55 -5.82 20.14
N VAL A 384 15.92 -6.33 21.19
CA VAL A 384 16.51 -7.35 22.07
C VAL A 384 16.72 -8.66 21.31
N LEU A 385 15.73 -9.11 20.53
CA LEU A 385 15.89 -10.32 19.70
C LEU A 385 17.03 -10.17 18.70
N LEU A 386 17.16 -9.03 18.03
CA LEU A 386 18.29 -8.71 17.16
C LEU A 386 19.61 -8.76 17.93
N GLY A 387 19.65 -8.15 19.11
CA GLY A 387 20.81 -8.17 19.99
C GLY A 387 21.23 -9.58 20.46
N VAL A 388 20.27 -10.48 20.62
CA VAL A 388 20.56 -11.88 21.02
C VAL A 388 20.93 -12.74 19.81
N LEU A 389 20.16 -12.67 18.73
CA LEU A 389 20.25 -13.59 17.60
C LEU A 389 21.36 -13.22 16.61
N LYS A 390 21.56 -11.92 16.31
CA LYS A 390 22.56 -11.48 15.33
C LYS A 390 23.97 -11.80 15.84
N LYS A 391 24.82 -12.35 14.97
CA LYS A 391 26.20 -12.69 15.30
C LYS A 391 27.06 -11.43 15.40
N LYS A 392 28.13 -11.49 16.19
CA LYS A 392 29.13 -10.41 16.23
C LYS A 392 29.81 -10.27 14.87
N VAL A 393 29.99 -9.05 14.45
CA VAL A 393 30.75 -8.71 13.26
C VAL A 393 32.23 -8.77 13.66
N ALA A 394 33.02 -9.52 12.90
CA ALA A 394 34.46 -9.73 13.17
C ALA A 394 35.26 -8.44 12.93
#